data_8cf8844047e0eb57101d22b5e0f0e653
#
_entry.id   8cf8844047e0eb57101d22b5e0f0e653
#
_cell.length_a   1.000
_cell.length_b   1.000
_cell.length_c   1.000
_cell.angle_alpha   90.00
_cell.angle_beta   90.00
_cell.angle_gamma   90.00
#
_symmetry.space_group_name_H-M   'P 1'
#
loop_
_entity.id
_entity.type
_entity.pdbx_description
1 polymer ?
#
loop_
_entity_poly.entity_id
_entity_poly.type
_entity_poly.pdbx_seq_one_letter_code
_entity_poly.pdbx_strand_id
1 'polypeptide(L)'
;FLQYGINVVPNEVENYAYYRRSLIKQIETLQRAYPDVCILVIGPSDMGKNKDGEIVSYENIPLIRDAMKEAAMQTNCCFWDLYAAMGGANSMKSWVDQGLAQKDYTHFSYKGAKYVGEMLYLALMQQVEKN
;
A
#
# COMPACT_ATOMS: atom_id res chain seq x y z
N PHE A 1 -2.04 5.17 -11.51
CA PHE A 1 -1.80 4.48 -10.23
C PHE A 1 -1.80 5.48 -9.10
N LEU A 2 -2.48 5.17 -7.99
CA LEU A 2 -2.48 5.96 -6.76
C LEU A 2 -1.84 5.15 -5.65
N GLN A 3 -0.66 5.57 -5.20
CA GLN A 3 0.06 4.93 -4.10
C GLN A 3 0.22 5.94 -2.96
N TYR A 4 -0.50 5.70 -1.87
CA TYR A 4 -0.52 6.51 -0.66
C TYR A 4 -0.46 5.61 0.58
N GLY A 5 -0.66 6.22 1.77
CA GLY A 5 -0.88 5.50 3.02
C GLY A 5 0.33 5.42 3.92
N ILE A 6 1.56 5.32 3.39
CA ILE A 6 2.75 5.14 4.21
C ILE A 6 2.99 6.33 5.16
N ASN A 7 2.69 7.55 4.73
CA ASN A 7 2.86 8.76 5.54
C ASN A 7 1.84 8.87 6.70
N VAL A 8 0.78 8.05 6.67
CA VAL A 8 -0.24 8.01 7.72
C VAL A 8 0.11 7.00 8.81
N VAL A 9 0.98 6.04 8.49
CA VAL A 9 1.36 4.94 9.41
C VAL A 9 1.87 5.42 10.77
N PRO A 10 2.74 6.44 10.88
CA PRO A 10 3.22 6.89 12.19
C PRO A 10 2.13 7.51 13.09
N ASN A 11 0.97 7.88 12.52
CA ASN A 11 -0.16 8.42 13.26
C ASN A 11 -1.09 7.27 13.68
N GLU A 12 -0.73 6.60 14.76
CA GLU A 12 -1.53 5.50 15.32
C GLU A 12 -2.82 6.05 15.95
N VAL A 13 -3.96 5.77 15.33
CA VAL A 13 -5.31 6.16 15.78
C VAL A 13 -6.23 4.95 15.81
N GLU A 14 -7.33 5.03 16.55
CA GLU A 14 -8.29 3.91 16.70
C GLU A 14 -8.91 3.45 15.38
N ASN A 15 -9.13 4.38 14.44
CA ASN A 15 -9.69 4.06 13.12
C ASN A 15 -9.27 5.08 12.06
N TYR A 16 -9.39 4.69 10.80
CA TYR A 16 -8.99 5.49 9.64
C TYR A 16 -10.19 5.92 8.77
N ALA A 17 -11.37 6.07 9.36
CA ALA A 17 -12.56 6.52 8.63
C ALA A 17 -12.40 7.91 8.01
N TYR A 18 -11.66 8.81 8.68
CA TYR A 18 -11.32 10.14 8.13
C TYR A 18 -10.45 10.01 6.87
N TYR A 19 -9.47 9.10 6.90
CA TYR A 19 -8.56 8.87 5.79
C TYR A 19 -9.29 8.26 4.58
N ARG A 20 -10.15 7.25 4.82
CA ARG A 20 -11.04 6.70 3.80
C ARG A 20 -11.88 7.76 3.12
N ARG A 21 -12.57 8.62 3.89
CA ARG A 21 -13.38 9.71 3.33
C ARG A 21 -12.56 10.70 2.50
N SER A 22 -11.36 11.03 2.96
CA SER A 22 -10.45 11.91 2.22
C SER A 22 -10.02 11.29 0.90
N LEU A 23 -9.66 10.02 0.91
CA LEU A 23 -9.23 9.30 -0.30
C LEU A 23 -10.39 9.17 -1.32
N ILE A 24 -11.61 8.88 -0.87
CA ILE A 24 -12.80 8.86 -1.72
C ILE A 24 -12.95 10.20 -2.44
N LYS A 25 -12.91 11.33 -1.73
CA LYS A 25 -13.02 12.66 -2.33
C LYS A 25 -11.94 12.94 -3.37
N GLN A 26 -10.71 12.50 -3.12
CA GLN A 26 -9.60 12.65 -4.07
C GLN A 26 -9.84 11.81 -5.33
N ILE A 27 -10.25 10.56 -5.18
CA ILE A 27 -10.54 9.66 -6.29
C ILE A 27 -11.70 10.23 -7.14
N GLU A 28 -12.81 10.63 -6.50
CA GLU A 28 -13.96 11.23 -7.20
C GLU A 28 -13.58 12.52 -7.96
N THR A 29 -12.63 13.29 -7.41
CA THR A 29 -12.12 14.49 -8.09
C THR A 29 -11.33 14.13 -9.35
N LEU A 30 -10.51 13.07 -9.28
CA LEU A 30 -9.78 12.56 -10.44
C LEU A 30 -10.73 11.96 -11.49
N GLN A 31 -11.74 11.22 -11.08
CA GLN A 31 -12.74 10.65 -11.98
C GLN A 31 -13.57 11.72 -12.70
N ARG A 32 -13.89 12.84 -12.03
CA ARG A 32 -14.54 13.98 -12.68
C ARG A 32 -13.64 14.67 -13.69
N ALA A 33 -12.36 14.80 -13.39
CA ALA A 33 -11.39 15.45 -14.28
C ALA A 33 -11.01 14.56 -15.47
N TYR A 34 -11.03 13.25 -15.28
CA TYR A 34 -10.61 12.22 -16.25
C TYR A 34 -11.61 11.06 -16.26
N PRO A 35 -12.80 11.22 -16.87
CA PRO A 35 -13.89 10.24 -16.76
C PRO A 35 -13.57 8.87 -17.38
N ASP A 36 -12.67 8.82 -18.36
CA ASP A 36 -12.31 7.59 -19.08
C ASP A 36 -11.07 6.87 -18.49
N VAL A 37 -10.56 7.35 -17.34
CA VAL A 37 -9.35 6.76 -16.73
C VAL A 37 -9.70 5.64 -15.75
N CYS A 38 -9.08 4.48 -15.97
CA CYS A 38 -9.06 3.42 -14.96
C CYS A 38 -8.07 3.76 -13.85
N ILE A 39 -8.53 3.71 -12.59
CA ILE A 39 -7.70 4.00 -11.42
C ILE A 39 -7.39 2.70 -10.67
N LEU A 40 -6.10 2.45 -10.42
CA LEU A 40 -5.63 1.41 -9.51
C LEU A 40 -5.07 2.08 -8.25
N VAL A 41 -5.66 1.77 -7.11
CA VAL A 41 -5.16 2.14 -5.79
C VAL A 41 -4.19 1.05 -5.31
N ILE A 42 -2.98 1.45 -4.94
CA ILE A 42 -1.97 0.56 -4.36
C ILE A 42 -1.96 0.78 -2.85
N GLY A 43 -2.21 -0.28 -2.09
CA GLY A 43 -2.17 -0.25 -0.63
C GLY A 43 -0.79 0.10 -0.07
N PRO A 44 -0.68 0.40 1.24
CA PRO A 44 0.60 0.71 1.87
C PRO A 44 1.54 -0.50 1.81
N SER A 45 2.86 -0.23 1.86
CA SER A 45 3.85 -1.24 2.18
C SER A 45 3.81 -1.59 3.67
N ASP A 46 4.50 -2.66 4.07
CA ASP A 46 4.90 -2.79 5.47
C ASP A 46 5.88 -1.67 5.84
N MET A 47 5.94 -1.32 7.12
CA MET A 47 6.83 -0.32 7.69
C MET A 47 7.24 -0.77 9.09
N GLY A 48 8.54 -0.71 9.37
CA GLY A 48 9.08 -1.13 10.67
C GLY A 48 9.35 0.03 11.60
N LYS A 49 9.16 -0.22 12.90
CA LYS A 49 9.59 0.66 14.00
C LYS A 49 10.44 -0.11 15.00
N ASN A 50 11.35 0.59 15.68
CA ASN A 50 12.08 0.00 16.79
C ASN A 50 11.17 -0.02 18.04
N LYS A 51 11.01 -1.19 18.62
CA LYS A 51 10.32 -1.40 19.90
C LYS A 51 11.22 -2.22 20.80
N ASP A 52 11.75 -1.61 21.83
CA ASP A 52 12.61 -2.25 22.83
C ASP A 52 13.85 -2.96 22.24
N GLY A 53 14.43 -2.39 21.18
CA GLY A 53 15.60 -2.93 20.47
C GLY A 53 15.28 -3.91 19.33
N GLU A 54 14.01 -4.26 19.15
CA GLU A 54 13.55 -5.11 18.04
C GLU A 54 12.83 -4.29 16.98
N ILE A 55 13.00 -4.67 15.72
CA ILE A 55 12.25 -4.10 14.61
C ILE A 55 10.96 -4.89 14.43
N VAL A 56 9.84 -4.20 14.59
CA VAL A 56 8.49 -4.75 14.42
C VAL A 56 7.68 -3.87 13.48
N SER A 57 6.68 -4.42 12.80
CA SER A 57 5.76 -3.63 12.00
C SER A 57 4.88 -2.72 12.87
N TYR A 58 4.44 -1.61 12.28
CA TYR A 58 3.34 -0.83 12.84
C TYR A 58 2.04 -1.63 12.80
N GLU A 59 1.36 -1.72 13.94
CA GLU A 59 0.15 -2.55 14.11
C GLU A 59 -1.08 -1.97 13.36
N ASN A 60 -1.04 -0.68 13.02
CA ASN A 60 -2.12 0.03 12.34
C ASN A 60 -2.10 -0.07 10.80
N ILE A 61 -1.06 -0.65 10.19
CA ILE A 61 -0.98 -0.79 8.73
C ILE A 61 -2.18 -1.54 8.14
N PRO A 62 -2.64 -2.67 8.71
CA PRO A 62 -3.85 -3.34 8.21
C PRO A 62 -5.10 -2.45 8.21
N LEU A 63 -5.25 -1.58 9.21
CA LEU A 63 -6.39 -0.65 9.29
C LEU A 63 -6.34 0.42 8.18
N ILE A 64 -5.14 0.92 7.86
CA ILE A 64 -4.93 1.87 6.75
C ILE A 64 -5.19 1.19 5.41
N ARG A 65 -4.64 -0.03 5.21
CA ARG A 65 -4.87 -0.85 4.03
C ARG A 65 -6.37 -1.08 3.80
N ASP A 66 -7.09 -1.46 4.83
CA ASP A 66 -8.53 -1.74 4.74
C ASP A 66 -9.33 -0.46 4.41
N ALA A 67 -8.98 0.67 5.03
CA ALA A 67 -9.58 1.97 4.70
C ALA A 67 -9.33 2.37 3.22
N MET A 68 -8.14 2.10 2.68
CA MET A 68 -7.81 2.35 1.28
C MET A 68 -8.55 1.40 0.33
N LYS A 69 -8.63 0.12 0.69
CA LYS A 69 -9.38 -0.89 -0.06
C LYS A 69 -10.88 -0.54 -0.13
N GLU A 70 -11.47 -0.18 1.00
CA GLU A 70 -12.88 0.25 1.04
C GLU A 70 -13.11 1.50 0.18
N ALA A 71 -12.19 2.49 0.22
CA ALA A 71 -12.28 3.68 -0.62
C ALA A 71 -12.25 3.31 -2.12
N ALA A 72 -11.34 2.44 -2.53
CA ALA A 72 -11.25 1.95 -3.91
C ALA A 72 -12.54 1.23 -4.33
N MET A 73 -13.07 0.33 -3.49
CA MET A 73 -14.31 -0.39 -3.80
C MET A 73 -15.52 0.54 -3.91
N GLN A 74 -15.65 1.53 -3.01
CA GLN A 74 -16.75 2.49 -3.03
C GLN A 74 -16.72 3.43 -4.24
N THR A 75 -15.56 3.62 -4.85
CA THR A 75 -15.36 4.46 -6.04
C THR A 75 -15.19 3.67 -7.34
N ASN A 76 -15.50 2.36 -7.34
CA ASN A 76 -15.32 1.46 -8.47
C ASN A 76 -13.89 1.45 -9.05
N CYS A 77 -12.89 1.60 -8.19
CA CYS A 77 -11.48 1.49 -8.55
C CYS A 77 -10.92 0.10 -8.26
N CYS A 78 -9.86 -0.27 -8.99
CA CYS A 78 -9.09 -1.45 -8.66
C CYS A 78 -8.24 -1.20 -7.40
N PHE A 79 -7.96 -2.27 -6.65
CA PHE A 79 -7.08 -2.24 -5.49
C PHE A 79 -6.04 -3.36 -5.57
N TRP A 80 -4.77 -3.02 -5.31
CA TRP A 80 -3.70 -4.00 -5.14
C TRP A 80 -3.11 -3.91 -3.73
N ASP A 81 -3.11 -5.03 -3.03
CA ASP A 81 -2.63 -5.14 -1.65
C ASP A 81 -1.12 -5.36 -1.61
N LEU A 82 -0.35 -4.27 -1.62
CA LEU A 82 1.11 -4.32 -1.53
C LEU A 82 1.57 -4.92 -0.19
N TYR A 83 0.89 -4.61 0.92
CA TYR A 83 1.23 -5.17 2.21
C TYR A 83 1.16 -6.71 2.23
N ALA A 84 0.08 -7.26 1.69
CA ALA A 84 -0.06 -8.71 1.56
C ALA A 84 0.97 -9.29 0.57
N ALA A 85 1.22 -8.62 -0.57
CA ALA A 85 2.20 -9.06 -1.56
C ALA A 85 3.63 -9.08 -1.02
N MET A 86 3.97 -8.21 -0.08
CA MET A 86 5.27 -8.21 0.61
C MET A 86 5.44 -9.34 1.61
N GLY A 87 4.35 -9.96 2.06
CA GLY A 87 4.35 -11.00 3.11
C GLY A 87 3.67 -10.58 4.41
N GLY A 88 3.05 -9.40 4.47
CA GLY A 88 2.29 -8.90 5.63
C GLY A 88 3.18 -8.42 6.78
N ALA A 89 2.74 -8.64 8.01
CA ALA A 89 3.42 -8.19 9.22
C ALA A 89 4.87 -8.68 9.30
N ASN A 90 5.77 -7.77 9.68
CA ASN A 90 7.22 -8.00 9.83
C ASN A 90 7.95 -8.36 8.52
N SER A 91 7.30 -8.18 7.36
CA SER A 91 7.94 -8.41 6.07
C SER A 91 9.04 -7.37 5.78
N MET A 92 8.87 -6.13 6.22
CA MET A 92 9.84 -5.05 5.98
C MET A 92 11.24 -5.40 6.53
N LYS A 93 11.33 -6.03 7.71
CA LYS A 93 12.61 -6.50 8.24
C LYS A 93 13.29 -7.50 7.30
N SER A 94 12.55 -8.49 6.84
CA SER A 94 13.06 -9.47 5.86
C SER A 94 13.48 -8.81 4.54
N TRP A 95 12.75 -7.79 4.09
CA TRP A 95 13.09 -7.04 2.88
C TRP A 95 14.38 -6.24 3.03
N VAL A 96 14.65 -5.67 4.22
CA VAL A 96 15.94 -5.02 4.53
C VAL A 96 17.08 -6.05 4.49
N ASP A 97 16.90 -7.21 5.13
CA ASP A 97 17.89 -8.27 5.18
C ASP A 97 18.24 -8.82 3.78
N GLN A 98 17.28 -8.80 2.84
CA GLN A 98 17.46 -9.20 1.43
C GLN A 98 17.97 -8.06 0.52
N GLY A 99 18.19 -6.86 1.07
CA GLY A 99 18.59 -5.68 0.32
C GLY A 99 17.49 -5.10 -0.59
N LEU A 100 16.22 -5.46 -0.34
CA LEU A 100 15.05 -4.94 -1.05
C LEU A 100 14.52 -3.64 -0.45
N ALA A 101 14.84 -3.37 0.82
CA ALA A 101 14.49 -2.13 1.49
C ALA A 101 15.71 -1.51 2.18
N GLN A 102 15.61 -0.23 2.52
CA GLN A 102 16.63 0.52 3.20
C GLN A 102 16.60 0.26 4.71
N LYS A 103 17.70 0.59 5.40
CA LYS A 103 17.83 0.39 6.86
C LYS A 103 16.93 1.28 7.71
N ASP A 104 16.17 2.18 7.08
CA ASP A 104 15.13 2.97 7.74
C ASP A 104 13.80 2.21 7.89
N TYR A 105 13.74 0.98 7.38
CA TYR A 105 12.57 0.10 7.44
C TYR A 105 11.28 0.71 6.86
N THR A 106 11.43 1.63 5.90
CA THR A 106 10.33 2.37 5.28
C THR A 106 10.45 2.41 3.77
N HIS A 107 11.62 2.78 3.25
CA HIS A 107 11.82 3.00 1.83
C HIS A 107 12.41 1.77 1.14
N PHE A 108 11.95 1.50 -0.07
CA PHE A 108 12.55 0.47 -0.91
C PHE A 108 13.92 0.87 -1.41
N SER A 109 14.80 -0.10 -1.58
CA SER A 109 15.99 0.06 -2.39
C SER A 109 15.62 0.10 -3.88
N TYR A 110 16.56 0.44 -4.76
CA TYR A 110 16.35 0.33 -6.21
C TYR A 110 15.94 -1.10 -6.62
N LYS A 111 16.60 -2.13 -6.04
CA LYS A 111 16.28 -3.53 -6.26
C LYS A 111 14.86 -3.87 -5.79
N GLY A 112 14.46 -3.36 -4.62
CA GLY A 112 13.12 -3.58 -4.09
C GLY A 112 12.05 -2.88 -4.89
N ALA A 113 12.27 -1.65 -5.33
CA ALA A 113 11.31 -0.94 -6.20
C ALA A 113 11.09 -1.70 -7.53
N LYS A 114 12.16 -2.24 -8.13
CA LYS A 114 12.05 -3.09 -9.31
C LYS A 114 11.24 -4.35 -9.02
N TYR A 115 11.49 -5.01 -7.89
CA TYR A 115 10.77 -6.21 -7.49
C TYR A 115 9.28 -5.95 -7.24
N VAL A 116 8.93 -4.83 -6.59
CA VAL A 116 7.53 -4.39 -6.44
C VAL A 116 6.86 -4.18 -7.80
N GLY A 117 7.55 -3.55 -8.74
CA GLY A 117 7.06 -3.36 -10.11
C GLY A 117 6.79 -4.68 -10.83
N GLU A 118 7.68 -5.67 -10.68
CA GLU A 118 7.50 -7.02 -11.24
C GLU A 118 6.30 -7.74 -10.60
N MET A 119 6.12 -7.67 -9.29
CA MET A 119 4.96 -8.25 -8.61
C MET A 119 3.64 -7.62 -9.08
N LEU A 120 3.60 -6.29 -9.21
CA LEU A 120 2.43 -5.58 -9.72
C LEU A 120 2.12 -5.98 -11.16
N TYR A 121 3.14 -6.03 -12.02
CA TYR A 121 2.99 -6.46 -13.41
C TYR A 121 2.39 -7.86 -13.50
N LEU A 122 2.92 -8.82 -12.74
CA LEU A 122 2.40 -10.19 -12.73
C LEU A 122 0.96 -10.25 -12.22
N ALA A 123 0.61 -9.47 -11.19
CA ALA A 123 -0.76 -9.39 -10.69
C ALA A 123 -1.74 -8.85 -11.73
N LEU A 124 -1.34 -7.85 -12.51
CA LEU A 124 -2.14 -7.31 -13.61
C LEU A 124 -2.31 -8.32 -14.74
N MET A 125 -1.22 -8.99 -15.15
CA MET A 125 -1.26 -9.98 -16.24
C MET A 125 -2.16 -11.17 -15.91
N GLN A 126 -2.14 -11.66 -14.66
CA GLN A 126 -3.04 -12.71 -14.20
C GLN A 126 -4.53 -12.35 -14.31
N GLN A 127 -4.89 -11.06 -14.22
CA GLN A 127 -6.28 -10.63 -14.41
C GLN A 127 -6.65 -10.55 -15.89
N VAL A 128 -5.72 -10.18 -16.76
CA VAL A 128 -5.94 -10.13 -18.22
C VAL A 128 -6.15 -11.53 -18.79
N GLU A 129 -5.38 -12.53 -18.33
CA GLU A 129 -5.48 -13.92 -18.80
C GLU A 129 -6.77 -14.63 -18.34
N LYS A 130 -7.45 -14.13 -17.30
CA LYS A 130 -8.70 -14.71 -16.77
C LYS A 130 -9.97 -14.18 -17.47
N ASN A 131 -9.85 -13.14 -18.26
CA ASN A 131 -10.95 -12.50 -19.01
C ASN A 131 -10.88 -12.85 -20.49
#